data_5e8f30ff8754dda252b99d33b1688564
#
_entry.id   5e8f30ff8754dda252b99d33b1688564
#
_cell.length_a   1.000
_cell.length_b   1.000
_cell.length_c   1.000
_cell.angle_alpha   90.00
_cell.angle_beta   90.00
_cell.angle_gamma   90.00
#
_symmetry.space_group_name_H-M   'P 1'
#
loop_
_entity.id
_entity.type
_entity.pdbx_description
1 polymer ?
#
loop_
_entity_poly.entity_id
_entity_poly.type
_entity_poly.pdbx_seq_one_letter_code
_entity_poly.pdbx_strand_id
1 'polypeptide(L)'
;MQEAGTQPDKAACNILVEKCYIAGETKALTLILQYMKESRLVLRYPVFLKALKALKIAGESSALLMQVNPHFSTECVSEEAGDLRPTGADVPFSIDRGLLLIFLKKRNLVAVDRLLTGIIDKNIRLDSAIISIIVEANCDRCRRSGALLAFKYSVRMGITIERNAYLSLIGILMRSNSFSKVVEIVEAMIRTGQSLGTYQSTLLIYRLGCSRRGVYAAKIFDLLPDDQKNTATFTALIGVYFTVGNSDKGLQICKTMLEKGIYPTLGTYNVLLAGLENSGRISEAEVYRKEKKSLELHGHSRVTISLEEKICDLLFAGEVSGNISTNAVNITKCKGYRAGCIY
;
A
#
# COMPACT_ATOMS: atom_id res chain seq x y z
N MET A 1 2.69 20.40 48.54
CA MET A 1 3.51 19.21 48.21
C MET A 1 5.01 19.58 48.21
N GLN A 2 5.44 20.65 47.56
CA GLN A 2 6.86 21.08 47.64
C GLN A 2 7.30 21.45 49.04
N GLU A 3 6.47 22.11 49.82
CA GLU A 3 6.73 22.46 51.24
C GLU A 3 6.81 21.21 52.15
N ALA A 4 6.20 20.09 51.74
CA ALA A 4 6.25 18.81 52.45
C ALA A 4 7.38 17.88 51.96
N GLY A 5 8.30 18.35 51.13
CA GLY A 5 9.44 17.58 50.61
C GLY A 5 9.10 16.45 49.63
N THR A 6 7.83 16.35 49.20
CA THR A 6 7.42 15.35 48.23
C THR A 6 7.33 15.94 46.84
N GLN A 7 8.11 15.37 45.91
CA GLN A 7 8.06 15.79 44.50
C GLN A 7 6.89 15.08 43.78
N PRO A 8 6.02 15.83 43.06
CA PRO A 8 4.94 15.23 42.30
C PRO A 8 5.48 14.36 41.17
N ASP A 9 5.01 13.14 41.07
CA ASP A 9 5.31 12.25 39.96
C ASP A 9 4.50 12.60 38.70
N LYS A 10 4.77 11.92 37.62
CA LYS A 10 4.07 12.10 36.33
C LYS A 10 2.55 11.89 36.47
N ALA A 11 2.10 10.97 37.28
CA ALA A 11 0.68 10.67 37.46
C ALA A 11 -0.03 11.81 38.21
N ALA A 12 0.57 12.30 39.29
CA ALA A 12 0.10 13.44 40.06
C ALA A 12 0.01 14.72 39.20
N CYS A 13 1.05 15.00 38.39
CA CYS A 13 1.05 16.14 37.48
C CYS A 13 -0.09 16.08 36.47
N ASN A 14 -0.36 14.93 35.87
CA ASN A 14 -1.48 14.77 34.95
C ASN A 14 -2.84 15.03 35.63
N ILE A 15 -3.04 14.53 36.85
CA ILE A 15 -4.28 14.76 37.62
C ILE A 15 -4.42 16.23 37.96
N LEU A 16 -3.34 16.90 38.38
CA LEU A 16 -3.36 18.33 38.72
C LEU A 16 -3.71 19.21 37.51
N VAL A 17 -3.11 18.92 36.33
CA VAL A 17 -3.46 19.60 35.08
C VAL A 17 -4.93 19.43 34.71
N GLU A 18 -5.49 18.22 34.84
CA GLU A 18 -6.93 17.97 34.60
C GLU A 18 -7.81 18.79 35.59
N LYS A 19 -7.43 18.88 36.86
CA LYS A 19 -8.14 19.67 37.86
C LYS A 19 -8.07 21.16 37.56
N CYS A 20 -6.90 21.68 37.18
CA CYS A 20 -6.75 23.08 36.75
C CYS A 20 -7.61 23.42 35.53
N TYR A 21 -7.71 22.47 34.55
CA TYR A 21 -8.61 22.65 33.41
C TYR A 21 -10.08 22.76 33.82
N ILE A 22 -10.54 21.89 34.74
CA ILE A 22 -11.93 21.93 35.24
C ILE A 22 -12.21 23.18 36.05
N ALA A 23 -11.25 23.62 36.85
CA ALA A 23 -11.38 24.81 37.69
C ALA A 23 -11.16 26.13 36.92
N GLY A 24 -10.64 26.11 35.69
CA GLY A 24 -10.28 27.31 34.95
C GLY A 24 -9.02 28.03 35.47
N GLU A 25 -8.20 27.36 36.28
CA GLU A 25 -7.05 27.94 36.98
C GLU A 25 -5.78 27.89 36.08
N THR A 26 -5.64 28.87 35.20
CA THR A 26 -4.52 28.92 34.23
C THR A 26 -3.17 29.23 34.86
N LYS A 27 -3.14 30.05 35.91
CA LYS A 27 -1.90 30.36 36.66
C LYS A 27 -1.32 29.10 37.32
N ALA A 28 -2.17 28.30 37.97
CA ALA A 28 -1.75 27.04 38.55
C ALA A 28 -1.30 26.04 37.47
N LEU A 29 -1.99 26.01 36.33
CA LEU A 29 -1.60 25.20 35.17
C LEU A 29 -0.20 25.53 34.67
N THR A 30 0.13 26.84 34.53
CA THR A 30 1.44 27.29 34.06
C THR A 30 2.56 26.90 35.04
N LEU A 31 2.32 26.97 36.34
CA LEU A 31 3.27 26.53 37.37
C LEU A 31 3.55 25.02 37.29
N ILE A 32 2.50 24.21 37.10
CA ILE A 32 2.66 22.77 36.95
C ILE A 32 3.42 22.43 35.65
N LEU A 33 3.16 23.12 34.55
CA LEU A 33 3.90 22.96 33.32
C LEU A 33 5.36 23.35 33.45
N GLN A 34 5.67 24.41 34.19
CA GLN A 34 7.04 24.84 34.49
C GLN A 34 7.77 23.74 35.28
N TYR A 35 7.17 23.21 36.33
CA TYR A 35 7.73 22.10 37.12
C TYR A 35 7.96 20.85 36.24
N MET A 36 6.98 20.51 35.40
CA MET A 36 7.10 19.34 34.50
C MET A 36 8.24 19.48 33.51
N LYS A 37 8.49 20.70 32.99
CA LYS A 37 9.62 21.02 32.13
C LYS A 37 10.94 20.79 32.84
N GLU A 38 11.10 21.35 34.05
CA GLU A 38 12.31 21.23 34.87
C GLU A 38 12.59 19.78 35.28
N SER A 39 11.54 19.02 35.62
CA SER A 39 11.62 17.62 36.00
C SER A 39 11.62 16.65 34.78
N ARG A 40 11.67 17.15 33.55
CA ARG A 40 11.60 16.37 32.30
C ARG A 40 10.40 15.40 32.22
N LEU A 41 9.30 15.75 32.84
CA LEU A 41 8.05 15.01 32.81
C LEU A 41 7.24 15.42 31.58
N VAL A 42 6.44 14.46 31.04
CA VAL A 42 5.57 14.73 29.88
C VAL A 42 4.13 14.44 30.22
N LEU A 43 3.20 15.24 29.70
CA LEU A 43 1.77 15.02 29.84
C LEU A 43 1.31 13.81 28.98
N ARG A 44 0.25 13.15 29.42
CA ARG A 44 -0.52 12.24 28.56
C ARG A 44 -1.25 13.07 27.51
N TYR A 45 -1.39 12.54 26.31
CA TYR A 45 -1.99 13.27 25.20
C TYR A 45 -3.39 13.86 25.50
N PRO A 46 -4.35 13.13 26.12
CA PRO A 46 -5.64 13.71 26.48
C PRO A 46 -5.53 14.90 27.46
N VAL A 47 -4.57 14.84 28.37
CA VAL A 47 -4.32 15.92 29.35
C VAL A 47 -3.64 17.11 28.68
N PHE A 48 -2.73 16.86 27.76
CA PHE A 48 -2.11 17.89 26.92
C PHE A 48 -3.16 18.70 26.15
N LEU A 49 -4.15 18.03 25.53
CA LEU A 49 -5.23 18.71 24.82
C LEU A 49 -6.11 19.58 25.74
N LYS A 50 -6.41 19.10 26.96
CA LYS A 50 -7.13 19.88 27.97
C LYS A 50 -6.32 21.10 28.38
N ALA A 51 -5.02 20.94 28.60
CA ALA A 51 -4.12 22.07 28.93
C ALA A 51 -4.06 23.10 27.79
N LEU A 52 -3.91 22.62 26.54
CA LEU A 52 -3.90 23.48 25.36
C LEU A 52 -5.20 24.28 25.22
N LYS A 53 -6.34 23.62 25.44
CA LYS A 53 -7.65 24.27 25.40
C LYS A 53 -7.79 25.31 26.50
N ALA A 54 -7.33 25.03 27.74
CA ALA A 54 -7.36 25.96 28.84
C ALA A 54 -6.53 27.22 28.53
N LEU A 55 -5.30 27.06 28.03
CA LEU A 55 -4.41 28.17 27.66
C LEU A 55 -4.99 28.99 26.51
N LYS A 56 -5.56 28.35 25.47
CA LYS A 56 -6.22 29.07 24.36
C LYS A 56 -7.42 29.90 24.83
N ILE A 57 -8.28 29.38 25.70
CA ILE A 57 -9.44 30.08 26.25
C ILE A 57 -9.00 31.28 27.08
N ALA A 58 -7.90 31.14 27.81
CA ALA A 58 -7.34 32.21 28.63
C ALA A 58 -6.50 33.25 27.83
N GLY A 59 -6.25 33.01 26.54
CA GLY A 59 -5.38 33.86 25.71
C GLY A 59 -3.90 33.77 26.10
N GLU A 60 -3.48 32.73 26.82
CA GLU A 60 -2.10 32.51 27.23
C GLU A 60 -1.29 31.70 26.18
N SER A 61 0.04 31.95 26.18
CA SER A 61 0.94 31.29 25.24
C SER A 61 1.04 29.77 25.51
N SER A 62 0.88 28.95 24.45
CA SER A 62 1.09 27.49 24.51
C SER A 62 2.56 27.06 24.42
N ALA A 63 3.51 28.01 24.32
CA ALA A 63 4.93 27.70 24.11
C ALA A 63 5.53 26.80 25.21
N LEU A 64 5.17 27.03 26.47
CA LEU A 64 5.63 26.20 27.59
C LEU A 64 5.07 24.79 27.52
N LEU A 65 3.81 24.63 27.14
CA LEU A 65 3.16 23.30 26.92
C LEU A 65 3.86 22.50 25.83
N MET A 66 4.29 23.16 24.74
CA MET A 66 5.05 22.52 23.65
C MET A 66 6.47 22.12 24.10
N GLN A 67 7.09 22.87 25.01
CA GLN A 67 8.38 22.50 25.59
C GLN A 67 8.28 21.29 26.52
N VAL A 68 7.17 21.13 27.24
CA VAL A 68 6.88 19.94 28.06
C VAL A 68 6.63 18.71 27.20
N ASN A 69 6.02 18.89 26.06
CA ASN A 69 5.69 17.80 25.11
C ASN A 69 6.22 18.09 23.70
N PRO A 70 7.54 18.10 23.47
CA PRO A 70 8.13 18.44 22.17
C PRO A 70 7.79 17.46 21.05
N HIS A 71 7.21 16.29 21.39
CA HIS A 71 6.77 15.29 20.43
C HIS A 71 5.36 15.56 19.87
N PHE A 72 4.65 16.53 20.42
CA PHE A 72 3.37 17.02 19.90
C PHE A 72 3.64 18.33 19.16
N SER A 73 4.36 18.25 18.01
CA SER A 73 4.73 19.44 17.24
C SER A 73 3.51 20.21 16.75
N THR A 74 3.70 21.52 16.64
CA THR A 74 2.75 22.53 16.19
C THR A 74 2.13 22.28 14.81
N GLU A 75 2.70 21.41 13.99
CA GLU A 75 2.17 21.02 12.67
C GLU A 75 0.81 20.31 12.76
N CYS A 76 0.50 19.69 13.90
CA CYS A 76 -0.84 19.13 14.14
C CYS A 76 -1.86 20.18 14.62
N VAL A 77 -1.44 21.42 14.86
CA VAL A 77 -2.27 22.48 15.47
C VAL A 77 -2.32 23.75 14.61
N SER A 78 -1.42 23.93 13.64
CA SER A 78 -1.24 25.19 12.90
C SER A 78 -2.02 25.29 11.59
N GLU A 79 -2.72 24.26 11.13
CA GLU A 79 -3.58 24.38 9.94
C GLU A 79 -4.99 24.93 10.24
N GLU A 80 -5.34 25.22 11.49
CA GLU A 80 -6.66 25.76 11.89
C GLU A 80 -6.64 27.20 12.42
N ALA A 81 -5.66 28.01 12.06
CA ALA A 81 -5.69 29.45 12.33
C ALA A 81 -6.35 30.25 11.21
N GLY A 82 -7.39 29.72 10.59
CA GLY A 82 -8.31 30.36 9.67
C GLY A 82 -9.73 30.31 10.25
N ASP A 83 -10.10 31.36 10.93
CA ASP A 83 -11.44 31.93 11.16
C ASP A 83 -12.65 30.97 11.01
N LEU A 84 -12.79 29.96 11.91
CA LEU A 84 -14.04 29.27 12.14
C LEU A 84 -14.15 28.94 13.64
N ARG A 85 -15.21 29.41 14.29
CA ARG A 85 -15.59 29.04 15.66
C ARG A 85 -15.71 27.50 15.72
N PRO A 86 -14.99 26.77 16.61
CA PRO A 86 -15.11 25.33 16.72
C PRO A 86 -16.52 24.98 17.19
N THR A 87 -17.33 24.42 16.31
CA THR A 87 -18.53 23.71 16.70
C THR A 87 -18.08 22.46 17.46
N GLY A 88 -18.75 22.08 18.53
CA GLY A 88 -18.32 21.03 19.46
C GLY A 88 -18.12 19.61 18.87
N ALA A 89 -18.25 19.47 17.54
CA ALA A 89 -18.02 18.23 16.81
C ALA A 89 -16.55 18.00 16.38
N ASP A 90 -15.72 19.07 16.30
CA ASP A 90 -14.36 18.99 15.73
C ASP A 90 -13.29 18.52 16.75
N VAL A 91 -13.55 18.67 18.04
CA VAL A 91 -12.63 18.27 19.13
C VAL A 91 -12.41 16.74 19.20
N PRO A 92 -13.44 15.88 19.08
CA PRO A 92 -13.25 14.44 19.03
C PRO A 92 -12.44 13.96 17.83
N PHE A 93 -12.58 14.62 16.68
CA PHE A 93 -11.86 14.28 15.44
C PHE A 93 -10.36 14.51 15.55
N SER A 94 -9.94 15.63 16.08
CA SER A 94 -8.53 15.96 16.31
C SER A 94 -7.86 14.97 17.29
N ILE A 95 -8.60 14.49 18.30
CA ILE A 95 -8.13 13.48 19.24
C ILE A 95 -7.94 12.13 18.57
N ASP A 96 -8.93 11.66 17.82
CA ASP A 96 -8.89 10.37 17.15
C ASP A 96 -7.75 10.31 16.12
N ARG A 97 -7.53 11.40 15.35
CA ARG A 97 -6.41 11.54 14.41
C ARG A 97 -5.05 11.49 15.14
N GLY A 98 -4.89 12.25 16.21
CA GLY A 98 -3.65 12.26 16.98
C GLY A 98 -3.33 10.90 17.59
N LEU A 99 -4.32 10.19 18.11
CA LEU A 99 -4.16 8.84 18.63
C LEU A 99 -3.78 7.83 17.55
N LEU A 100 -4.36 7.93 16.35
CA LEU A 100 -3.99 7.10 15.20
C LEU A 100 -2.50 7.24 14.87
N LEU A 101 -2.00 8.47 14.75
CA LEU A 101 -0.59 8.73 14.46
C LEU A 101 0.35 8.20 15.56
N ILE A 102 -0.04 8.34 16.83
CA ILE A 102 0.73 7.79 17.96
C ILE A 102 0.78 6.26 17.90
N PHE A 103 -0.36 5.60 17.63
CA PHE A 103 -0.40 4.14 17.54
C PHE A 103 0.33 3.61 16.30
N LEU A 104 0.26 4.31 15.18
CA LEU A 104 1.07 4.00 13.99
C LEU A 104 2.57 4.11 14.28
N LYS A 105 3.01 5.20 14.92
CA LYS A 105 4.41 5.38 15.34
C LYS A 105 4.87 4.28 16.30
N LYS A 106 4.00 3.87 17.23
CA LYS A 106 4.26 2.75 18.16
C LYS A 106 4.05 1.37 17.53
N ARG A 107 3.69 1.30 16.26
CA ARG A 107 3.37 0.06 15.54
C ARG A 107 2.30 -0.81 16.23
N ASN A 108 1.40 -0.19 17.00
CA ASN A 108 0.27 -0.87 17.64
C ASN A 108 -0.94 -0.91 16.71
N LEU A 109 -0.87 -1.76 15.69
CA LEU A 109 -1.88 -1.85 14.64
C LEU A 109 -3.24 -2.38 15.14
N VAL A 110 -3.28 -3.11 16.26
CA VAL A 110 -4.55 -3.55 16.87
C VAL A 110 -5.33 -2.36 17.40
N ALA A 111 -4.64 -1.42 18.05
CA ALA A 111 -5.26 -0.18 18.51
C ALA A 111 -5.68 0.73 17.35
N VAL A 112 -4.89 0.76 16.26
CA VAL A 112 -5.23 1.46 15.01
C VAL A 112 -6.53 0.91 14.42
N ASP A 113 -6.68 -0.41 14.30
CA ASP A 113 -7.88 -1.04 13.74
C ASP A 113 -9.13 -0.74 14.59
N ARG A 114 -9.00 -0.77 15.93
CA ARG A 114 -10.11 -0.42 16.86
C ARG A 114 -10.53 1.04 16.75
N LEU A 115 -9.55 1.95 16.69
CA LEU A 115 -9.84 3.36 16.48
C LEU A 115 -10.47 3.62 15.12
N LEU A 116 -9.95 3.00 14.06
CA LEU A 116 -10.50 3.13 12.73
C LEU A 116 -11.96 2.65 12.68
N THR A 117 -12.29 1.57 13.37
CA THR A 117 -13.69 1.10 13.49
C THR A 117 -14.58 2.17 14.14
N GLY A 118 -14.14 2.77 15.25
CA GLY A 118 -14.87 3.86 15.89
C GLY A 118 -15.00 5.13 15.02
N ILE A 119 -14.00 5.43 14.20
CA ILE A 119 -14.02 6.52 13.21
C ILE A 119 -15.04 6.24 12.09
N ILE A 120 -15.10 4.98 11.64
CA ILE A 120 -16.09 4.52 10.65
C ILE A 120 -17.52 4.68 11.20
N ASP A 121 -17.76 4.30 12.44
CA ASP A 121 -19.06 4.38 13.08
C ASP A 121 -19.53 5.84 13.26
N LYS A 122 -18.61 6.72 13.54
CA LYS A 122 -18.84 8.18 13.65
C LYS A 122 -18.92 8.89 12.30
N ASN A 123 -18.67 8.19 11.18
CA ASN A 123 -18.61 8.74 9.83
C ASN A 123 -17.61 9.92 9.68
N ILE A 124 -16.51 9.88 10.40
CA ILE A 124 -15.45 10.90 10.37
C ILE A 124 -14.56 10.67 9.15
N ARG A 125 -14.19 11.73 8.42
CA ARG A 125 -13.31 11.65 7.23
C ARG A 125 -11.85 11.86 7.61
N LEU A 126 -10.98 10.88 7.29
CA LEU A 126 -9.53 10.96 7.46
C LEU A 126 -8.86 11.43 6.17
N ASP A 127 -7.60 11.88 6.30
CA ASP A 127 -6.77 12.27 5.17
C ASP A 127 -6.30 11.05 4.38
N SER A 128 -6.09 11.24 3.08
CA SER A 128 -5.53 10.23 2.16
C SER A 128 -4.19 9.66 2.66
N ALA A 129 -3.28 10.51 3.10
CA ALA A 129 -1.97 10.11 3.59
C ALA A 129 -2.05 9.19 4.82
N ILE A 130 -2.91 9.52 5.81
CA ILE A 130 -3.08 8.69 7.01
C ILE A 130 -3.62 7.31 6.65
N ILE A 131 -4.61 7.22 5.75
CA ILE A 131 -5.19 5.95 5.34
C ILE A 131 -4.14 5.12 4.58
N SER A 132 -3.36 5.75 3.70
CA SER A 132 -2.27 5.09 2.96
C SER A 132 -1.25 4.49 3.92
N ILE A 133 -0.81 5.24 4.94
CA ILE A 133 0.09 4.74 5.98
C ILE A 133 -0.53 3.58 6.77
N ILE A 134 -1.83 3.63 7.11
CA ILE A 134 -2.52 2.52 7.80
C ILE A 134 -2.53 1.27 6.94
N VAL A 135 -2.83 1.40 5.64
CA VAL A 135 -2.81 0.27 4.70
C VAL A 135 -1.42 -0.33 4.62
N GLU A 136 -0.39 0.48 4.37
CA GLU A 136 1.01 0.03 4.24
C GLU A 136 1.51 -0.62 5.53
N ALA A 137 1.30 0.01 6.70
CA ALA A 137 1.72 -0.54 7.98
C ALA A 137 1.07 -1.91 8.30
N ASN A 138 -0.19 -2.10 7.91
CA ASN A 138 -0.86 -3.39 8.04
C ASN A 138 -0.30 -4.42 7.03
N CYS A 139 -0.01 -4.00 5.79
CA CYS A 139 0.59 -4.85 4.77
C CYS A 139 2.00 -5.33 5.17
N ASP A 140 2.84 -4.46 5.72
CA ASP A 140 4.18 -4.79 6.21
C ASP A 140 4.18 -5.85 7.30
N ARG A 141 3.13 -5.86 8.12
CA ARG A 141 2.92 -6.85 9.19
C ARG A 141 2.06 -8.03 8.78
N CYS A 142 1.81 -8.19 7.48
CA CYS A 142 0.97 -9.25 6.92
C CYS A 142 -0.46 -9.31 7.53
N ARG A 143 -0.98 -8.19 8.03
CA ARG A 143 -2.32 -8.06 8.62
C ARG A 143 -3.36 -7.73 7.57
N ARG A 144 -3.76 -8.74 6.79
CA ARG A 144 -4.72 -8.58 5.70
C ARG A 144 -6.05 -7.94 6.12
N SER A 145 -6.58 -8.31 7.29
CA SER A 145 -7.87 -7.78 7.78
C SER A 145 -7.81 -6.28 8.02
N GLY A 146 -6.77 -5.78 8.71
CA GLY A 146 -6.59 -4.36 8.97
C GLY A 146 -6.35 -3.55 7.70
N ALA A 147 -5.54 -4.07 6.77
CA ALA A 147 -5.31 -3.43 5.47
C ALA A 147 -6.61 -3.31 4.66
N LEU A 148 -7.43 -4.38 4.61
CA LEU A 148 -8.72 -4.35 3.93
C LEU A 148 -9.76 -3.47 4.64
N LEU A 149 -9.72 -3.37 5.98
CA LEU A 149 -10.58 -2.46 6.72
C LEU A 149 -10.31 -1.00 6.32
N ALA A 150 -9.04 -0.60 6.32
CA ALA A 150 -8.63 0.75 5.91
C ALA A 150 -8.97 1.03 4.44
N PHE A 151 -8.76 0.07 3.56
CA PHE A 151 -9.12 0.20 2.14
C PHE A 151 -10.66 0.35 1.96
N LYS A 152 -11.46 -0.50 2.61
CA LYS A 152 -12.93 -0.39 2.53
C LYS A 152 -13.43 0.95 3.06
N TYR A 153 -12.81 1.45 4.12
CA TYR A 153 -13.10 2.79 4.62
C TYR A 153 -12.80 3.86 3.57
N SER A 154 -11.62 3.81 2.89
CA SER A 154 -11.28 4.77 1.85
C SER A 154 -12.30 4.78 0.71
N VAL A 155 -12.71 3.59 0.26
CA VAL A 155 -13.74 3.45 -0.80
C VAL A 155 -15.08 4.03 -0.36
N ARG A 156 -15.53 3.71 0.89
CA ARG A 156 -16.80 4.23 1.44
C ARG A 156 -16.81 5.76 1.53
N MET A 157 -15.69 6.37 1.91
CA MET A 157 -15.56 7.81 2.08
C MET A 157 -15.17 8.56 0.81
N GLY A 158 -14.98 7.85 -0.31
CA GLY A 158 -14.51 8.44 -1.57
C GLY A 158 -13.10 9.04 -1.46
N ILE A 159 -12.23 8.44 -0.66
CA ILE A 159 -10.85 8.91 -0.44
C ILE A 159 -9.91 8.07 -1.29
N THR A 160 -9.12 8.71 -2.14
CA THR A 160 -8.03 8.07 -2.88
C THR A 160 -6.84 7.80 -1.98
N ILE A 161 -6.37 6.55 -1.94
CA ILE A 161 -5.12 6.21 -1.27
C ILE A 161 -3.94 6.33 -2.23
N GLU A 162 -2.72 6.42 -1.71
CA GLU A 162 -1.52 6.52 -2.51
C GLU A 162 -1.22 5.24 -3.30
N ARG A 163 -0.52 5.39 -4.44
CA ARG A 163 -0.16 4.27 -5.32
C ARG A 163 0.57 3.15 -4.58
N ASN A 164 1.49 3.49 -3.68
CA ASN A 164 2.26 2.50 -2.92
C ASN A 164 1.38 1.67 -1.99
N ALA A 165 0.35 2.28 -1.39
CA ALA A 165 -0.63 1.57 -0.56
C ALA A 165 -1.43 0.55 -1.39
N TYR A 166 -1.86 0.91 -2.62
CA TYR A 166 -2.50 -0.05 -3.54
C TYR A 166 -1.58 -1.23 -3.87
N LEU A 167 -0.31 -0.95 -4.23
CA LEU A 167 0.66 -1.98 -4.59
C LEU A 167 0.98 -2.92 -3.41
N SER A 168 1.12 -2.38 -2.21
CA SER A 168 1.31 -3.16 -0.97
C SER A 168 0.12 -4.07 -0.69
N LEU A 169 -1.10 -3.55 -0.90
CA LEU A 169 -2.34 -4.30 -0.71
C LEU A 169 -2.49 -5.42 -1.76
N ILE A 170 -2.19 -5.16 -3.02
CA ILE A 170 -2.13 -6.18 -4.08
C ILE A 170 -1.13 -7.28 -3.69
N GLY A 171 0.06 -6.89 -3.21
CA GLY A 171 1.10 -7.82 -2.80
C GLY A 171 0.65 -8.78 -1.69
N ILE A 172 0.01 -8.28 -0.63
CA ILE A 172 -0.49 -9.14 0.46
C ILE A 172 -1.64 -10.04 0.01
N LEU A 173 -2.53 -9.55 -0.86
CA LEU A 173 -3.65 -10.32 -1.40
C LEU A 173 -3.18 -11.44 -2.34
N MET A 174 -2.14 -11.20 -3.15
CA MET A 174 -1.51 -12.22 -3.96
C MET A 174 -0.90 -13.33 -3.11
N ARG A 175 -0.15 -12.98 -2.05
CA ARG A 175 0.42 -13.96 -1.11
C ARG A 175 -0.65 -14.78 -0.38
N SER A 176 -1.82 -14.21 -0.15
CA SER A 176 -2.95 -14.90 0.51
C SER A 176 -3.93 -15.56 -0.47
N ASN A 177 -3.58 -15.69 -1.74
CA ASN A 177 -4.41 -16.28 -2.80
C ASN A 177 -5.83 -15.67 -2.92
N SER A 178 -5.97 -14.39 -2.55
CA SER A 178 -7.25 -13.67 -2.57
C SER A 178 -7.46 -12.95 -3.91
N PHE A 179 -7.39 -13.69 -5.03
CA PHE A 179 -7.31 -13.16 -6.40
C PHE A 179 -8.51 -12.31 -6.82
N SER A 180 -9.74 -12.65 -6.37
CA SER A 180 -10.92 -11.82 -6.65
C SER A 180 -10.76 -10.41 -6.06
N LYS A 181 -10.21 -10.31 -4.85
CA LYS A 181 -9.95 -9.02 -4.21
C LYS A 181 -8.81 -8.25 -4.88
N VAL A 182 -7.83 -8.94 -5.47
CA VAL A 182 -6.79 -8.29 -6.27
C VAL A 182 -7.44 -7.54 -7.44
N VAL A 183 -8.38 -8.17 -8.15
CA VAL A 183 -9.10 -7.51 -9.26
C VAL A 183 -9.87 -6.28 -8.76
N GLU A 184 -10.60 -6.39 -7.64
CA GLU A 184 -11.33 -5.27 -7.03
C GLU A 184 -10.40 -4.09 -6.69
N ILE A 185 -9.21 -4.38 -6.13
CA ILE A 185 -8.24 -3.35 -5.78
C ILE A 185 -7.65 -2.68 -7.03
N VAL A 186 -7.30 -3.46 -8.06
CA VAL A 186 -6.80 -2.92 -9.33
C VAL A 186 -7.85 -2.05 -10.01
N GLU A 187 -9.11 -2.51 -10.03
CA GLU A 187 -10.21 -1.75 -10.58
C GLU A 187 -10.42 -0.41 -9.83
N ALA A 188 -10.39 -0.44 -8.50
CA ALA A 188 -10.47 0.78 -7.68
C ALA A 188 -9.29 1.73 -7.95
N MET A 189 -8.07 1.21 -8.08
CA MET A 189 -6.87 1.98 -8.40
C MET A 189 -7.01 2.70 -9.74
N ILE A 190 -7.46 2.00 -10.79
CA ILE A 190 -7.66 2.57 -12.12
C ILE A 190 -8.79 3.61 -12.13
N ARG A 191 -9.90 3.34 -11.45
CA ARG A 191 -11.02 4.30 -11.30
C ARG A 191 -10.58 5.61 -10.63
N THR A 192 -9.58 5.57 -9.76
CA THR A 192 -9.03 6.78 -9.12
C THR A 192 -7.96 7.48 -9.96
N GLY A 193 -7.79 7.09 -11.23
CA GLY A 193 -6.82 7.67 -12.15
C GLY A 193 -5.38 7.24 -11.90
N GLN A 194 -5.18 6.24 -11.05
CA GLN A 194 -3.84 5.72 -10.78
C GLN A 194 -3.51 4.52 -11.66
N SER A 195 -2.22 4.36 -11.98
CA SER A 195 -1.72 3.34 -12.90
C SER A 195 -0.85 2.33 -12.19
N LEU A 196 -1.01 1.05 -12.54
CA LEU A 196 -0.06 0.01 -12.15
C LEU A 196 1.33 0.23 -12.76
N GLY A 197 1.37 0.75 -14.00
CA GLY A 197 2.56 0.82 -14.83
C GLY A 197 2.89 -0.53 -15.47
N THR A 198 3.60 -0.49 -16.60
CA THR A 198 3.88 -1.67 -17.43
C THR A 198 4.53 -2.82 -16.66
N TYR A 199 5.57 -2.51 -15.87
CA TYR A 199 6.28 -3.56 -15.12
C TYR A 199 5.39 -4.29 -14.12
N GLN A 200 4.63 -3.56 -13.33
CA GLN A 200 3.78 -4.15 -12.28
C GLN A 200 2.59 -4.92 -12.88
N SER A 201 2.00 -4.39 -13.97
CA SER A 201 0.91 -5.07 -14.69
C SER A 201 1.40 -6.40 -15.26
N THR A 202 2.55 -6.40 -15.92
CA THR A 202 3.16 -7.58 -16.51
C THR A 202 3.48 -8.63 -15.43
N LEU A 203 4.11 -8.20 -14.32
CA LEU A 203 4.43 -9.08 -13.20
C LEU A 203 3.19 -9.66 -12.54
N LEU A 204 2.12 -8.88 -12.40
CA LEU A 204 0.86 -9.33 -11.80
C LEU A 204 0.16 -10.38 -12.69
N ILE A 205 0.06 -10.12 -14.01
CA ILE A 205 -0.48 -11.07 -14.98
C ILE A 205 0.31 -12.39 -14.94
N TYR A 206 1.65 -12.29 -14.98
CA TYR A 206 2.55 -13.44 -14.90
C TYR A 206 2.31 -14.27 -13.62
N ARG A 207 2.28 -13.64 -12.42
CA ARG A 207 2.06 -14.33 -11.15
C ARG A 207 0.70 -15.03 -11.07
N LEU A 208 -0.34 -14.45 -11.68
CA LEU A 208 -1.64 -15.08 -11.79
C LEU A 208 -1.58 -16.32 -12.70
N GLY A 209 -0.76 -16.28 -13.76
CA GLY A 209 -0.45 -17.44 -14.61
C GLY A 209 0.22 -18.57 -13.83
N CYS A 210 1.29 -18.29 -13.10
CA CYS A 210 1.97 -19.26 -12.24
C CYS A 210 1.03 -19.90 -11.22
N SER A 211 0.04 -19.17 -10.76
CA SER A 211 -1.03 -19.68 -9.86
C SER A 211 -2.14 -20.41 -10.62
N ARG A 212 -2.02 -20.63 -11.94
CA ARG A 212 -3.04 -21.18 -12.85
C ARG A 212 -4.39 -20.45 -12.79
N ARG A 213 -4.34 -19.14 -12.58
CA ARG A 213 -5.53 -18.27 -12.45
C ARG A 213 -5.76 -17.40 -13.70
N GLY A 214 -5.78 -18.04 -14.89
CA GLY A 214 -5.89 -17.36 -16.18
C GLY A 214 -7.09 -16.43 -16.31
N VAL A 215 -8.24 -16.75 -15.69
CA VAL A 215 -9.43 -15.89 -15.69
C VAL A 215 -9.15 -14.54 -15.00
N TYR A 216 -8.44 -14.54 -13.89
CA TYR A 216 -8.08 -13.30 -13.19
C TYR A 216 -7.00 -12.52 -13.95
N ALA A 217 -6.05 -13.23 -14.58
CA ALA A 217 -5.04 -12.59 -15.43
C ALA A 217 -5.68 -11.85 -16.61
N ALA A 218 -6.65 -12.49 -17.28
CA ALA A 218 -7.42 -11.85 -18.35
C ALA A 218 -8.19 -10.62 -17.85
N LYS A 219 -8.89 -10.73 -16.72
CA LYS A 219 -9.61 -9.59 -16.13
C LYS A 219 -8.68 -8.42 -15.81
N ILE A 220 -7.48 -8.67 -15.25
CA ILE A 220 -6.50 -7.62 -15.01
C ILE A 220 -6.06 -6.98 -16.33
N PHE A 221 -5.74 -7.81 -17.35
CA PHE A 221 -5.35 -7.29 -18.65
C PHE A 221 -6.45 -6.42 -19.30
N ASP A 222 -7.72 -6.84 -19.20
CA ASP A 222 -8.85 -6.09 -19.75
C ASP A 222 -9.04 -4.73 -19.06
N LEU A 223 -8.77 -4.67 -17.73
CA LEU A 223 -8.83 -3.43 -16.94
C LEU A 223 -7.69 -2.45 -17.27
N LEU A 224 -6.57 -2.93 -17.85
CA LEU A 224 -5.45 -2.02 -18.16
C LEU A 224 -5.85 -0.99 -19.20
N PRO A 225 -5.42 0.28 -19.01
CA PRO A 225 -5.51 1.30 -20.06
C PRO A 225 -4.73 0.88 -21.30
N ASP A 226 -5.11 1.40 -22.46
CA ASP A 226 -4.51 0.98 -23.74
C ASP A 226 -3.02 1.29 -23.86
N ASP A 227 -2.54 2.35 -23.22
CA ASP A 227 -1.11 2.69 -23.13
C ASP A 227 -0.28 1.65 -22.35
N GLN A 228 -0.92 0.85 -21.52
CA GLN A 228 -0.28 -0.24 -20.77
C GLN A 228 -0.46 -1.61 -21.43
N LYS A 229 -1.28 -1.72 -22.47
CA LYS A 229 -1.44 -2.92 -23.30
C LYS A 229 -0.37 -2.95 -24.37
N ASN A 230 0.86 -3.23 -23.97
CA ASN A 230 2.04 -3.28 -24.83
C ASN A 230 2.58 -4.70 -25.00
N THR A 231 3.68 -4.84 -25.73
CA THR A 231 4.30 -6.16 -26.03
C THR A 231 4.52 -6.99 -24.76
N ALA A 232 4.98 -6.40 -23.65
CA ALA A 232 5.27 -7.13 -22.43
C ALA A 232 4.01 -7.70 -21.77
N THR A 233 2.93 -6.91 -21.68
CA THR A 233 1.66 -7.35 -21.09
C THR A 233 0.94 -8.39 -21.95
N PHE A 234 0.98 -8.24 -23.29
CA PHE A 234 0.48 -9.25 -24.21
C PHE A 234 1.26 -10.57 -24.10
N THR A 235 2.61 -10.50 -24.11
CA THR A 235 3.47 -11.67 -23.94
C THR A 235 3.19 -12.41 -22.64
N ALA A 236 3.04 -11.69 -21.53
CA ALA A 236 2.68 -12.30 -20.25
C ALA A 236 1.32 -13.01 -20.32
N LEU A 237 0.30 -12.39 -20.94
CA LEU A 237 -1.02 -12.99 -21.07
C LEU A 237 -1.01 -14.24 -22.00
N ILE A 238 -0.25 -14.21 -23.10
CA ILE A 238 -0.03 -15.37 -23.97
C ILE A 238 0.55 -16.53 -23.14
N GLY A 239 1.62 -16.26 -22.38
CA GLY A 239 2.25 -17.25 -21.51
C GLY A 239 1.31 -17.83 -20.46
N VAL A 240 0.43 -17.00 -19.88
CA VAL A 240 -0.61 -17.45 -18.95
C VAL A 240 -1.52 -18.49 -19.60
N TYR A 241 -2.00 -18.22 -20.83
CA TYR A 241 -2.91 -19.16 -21.49
C TYR A 241 -2.23 -20.49 -21.81
N PHE A 242 -0.98 -20.49 -22.22
CA PHE A 242 -0.21 -21.74 -22.38
C PHE A 242 -0.03 -22.47 -21.04
N THR A 243 0.30 -21.77 -19.96
CA THR A 243 0.47 -22.38 -18.63
C THR A 243 -0.83 -23.00 -18.08
N VAL A 244 -2.00 -22.47 -18.43
CA VAL A 244 -3.29 -23.06 -18.03
C VAL A 244 -3.80 -24.12 -19.02
N GLY A 245 -3.03 -24.45 -20.07
CA GLY A 245 -3.35 -25.49 -21.06
C GLY A 245 -4.34 -25.02 -22.14
N ASN A 246 -4.53 -23.73 -22.35
CA ASN A 246 -5.42 -23.18 -23.38
C ASN A 246 -4.60 -22.50 -24.49
N SER A 247 -3.89 -23.32 -25.26
CA SER A 247 -2.99 -22.88 -26.34
C SER A 247 -3.72 -22.12 -27.45
N ASP A 248 -4.95 -22.52 -27.79
CA ASP A 248 -5.73 -21.80 -28.80
C ASP A 248 -6.00 -20.35 -28.42
N LYS A 249 -6.34 -20.13 -27.17
CA LYS A 249 -6.55 -18.76 -26.66
C LYS A 249 -5.24 -17.98 -26.59
N GLY A 250 -4.13 -18.62 -26.28
CA GLY A 250 -2.80 -18.04 -26.36
C GLY A 250 -2.48 -17.53 -27.77
N LEU A 251 -2.74 -18.35 -28.79
CA LEU A 251 -2.56 -17.97 -30.19
C LEU A 251 -3.54 -16.85 -30.62
N GLN A 252 -4.79 -16.91 -30.17
CA GLN A 252 -5.77 -15.86 -30.44
C GLN A 252 -5.31 -14.50 -29.86
N ILE A 253 -4.75 -14.49 -28.65
CA ILE A 253 -4.19 -13.24 -28.05
C ILE A 253 -2.99 -12.74 -28.85
N CYS A 254 -2.13 -13.64 -29.36
CA CYS A 254 -1.04 -13.26 -30.25
C CYS A 254 -1.55 -12.61 -31.55
N LYS A 255 -2.62 -13.15 -32.15
CA LYS A 255 -3.27 -12.56 -33.32
C LYS A 255 -3.86 -11.19 -33.00
N THR A 256 -4.56 -11.05 -31.87
CA THR A 256 -5.10 -9.76 -31.42
C THR A 256 -4.00 -8.71 -31.18
N MET A 257 -2.83 -9.14 -30.69
CA MET A 257 -1.66 -8.29 -30.53
C MET A 257 -1.22 -7.70 -31.89
N LEU A 258 -1.12 -8.53 -32.91
CA LEU A 258 -0.76 -8.12 -34.29
C LEU A 258 -1.81 -7.20 -34.91
N GLU A 259 -3.12 -7.52 -34.74
CA GLU A 259 -4.23 -6.70 -35.22
C GLU A 259 -4.21 -5.28 -34.61
N LYS A 260 -3.69 -5.13 -33.41
CA LYS A 260 -3.48 -3.84 -32.74
C LYS A 260 -2.18 -3.13 -33.16
N GLY A 261 -1.42 -3.68 -34.12
CA GLY A 261 -0.15 -3.11 -34.55
C GLY A 261 0.99 -3.27 -33.54
N ILE A 262 0.82 -4.15 -32.54
CA ILE A 262 1.87 -4.44 -31.55
C ILE A 262 2.61 -5.70 -32.05
N TYR A 263 3.91 -5.53 -32.34
CA TYR A 263 4.70 -6.61 -32.92
C TYR A 263 5.36 -7.49 -31.85
N PRO A 264 5.37 -8.83 -32.05
CA PRO A 264 6.09 -9.76 -31.20
C PRO A 264 7.59 -9.49 -31.18
N THR A 265 8.22 -9.58 -30.01
CA THR A 265 9.68 -9.58 -29.84
C THR A 265 10.24 -10.98 -29.79
N LEU A 266 11.57 -11.14 -29.75
CA LEU A 266 12.23 -12.44 -29.54
C LEU A 266 11.71 -13.13 -28.26
N GLY A 267 11.47 -12.36 -27.19
CA GLY A 267 10.89 -12.87 -25.96
C GLY A 267 9.45 -13.40 -26.15
N THR A 268 8.65 -12.73 -26.98
CA THR A 268 7.29 -13.23 -27.33
C THR A 268 7.38 -14.55 -28.10
N TYR A 269 8.29 -14.66 -29.08
CA TYR A 269 8.50 -15.91 -29.81
C TYR A 269 8.99 -17.05 -28.90
N ASN A 270 9.85 -16.76 -27.92
CA ASN A 270 10.28 -17.76 -26.94
C ASN A 270 9.10 -18.30 -26.13
N VAL A 271 8.19 -17.43 -25.68
CA VAL A 271 6.96 -17.84 -24.95
C VAL A 271 6.05 -18.67 -25.85
N LEU A 272 5.84 -18.28 -27.12
CA LEU A 272 5.04 -19.01 -28.08
C LEU A 272 5.62 -20.40 -28.36
N LEU A 273 6.92 -20.50 -28.65
CA LEU A 273 7.60 -21.75 -28.94
C LEU A 273 7.52 -22.73 -27.77
N ALA A 274 7.92 -22.27 -26.57
CA ALA A 274 7.87 -23.10 -25.38
C ALA A 274 6.43 -23.57 -25.08
N GLY A 275 5.44 -22.69 -25.22
CA GLY A 275 4.04 -23.02 -24.98
C GLY A 275 3.48 -24.03 -26.00
N LEU A 276 3.81 -23.89 -27.28
CA LEU A 276 3.37 -24.80 -28.34
C LEU A 276 4.05 -26.15 -28.24
N GLU A 277 5.35 -26.18 -27.98
CA GLU A 277 6.13 -27.42 -27.80
C GLU A 277 5.59 -28.21 -26.60
N ASN A 278 5.36 -27.56 -25.46
CA ASN A 278 4.78 -28.20 -24.28
C ASN A 278 3.33 -28.69 -24.50
N SER A 279 2.61 -28.07 -25.44
CA SER A 279 1.25 -28.49 -25.83
C SER A 279 1.24 -29.56 -26.95
N GLY A 280 2.41 -30.03 -27.41
CA GLY A 280 2.55 -31.01 -28.50
C GLY A 280 2.22 -30.47 -29.89
N ARG A 281 2.08 -29.13 -30.06
CA ARG A 281 1.73 -28.47 -31.34
C ARG A 281 2.98 -28.16 -32.17
N ILE A 282 3.76 -29.17 -32.50
CA ILE A 282 5.08 -29.03 -33.10
C ILE A 282 5.02 -28.38 -34.50
N SER A 283 4.01 -28.69 -35.31
CA SER A 283 3.85 -28.10 -36.66
C SER A 283 3.67 -26.60 -36.62
N GLU A 284 2.91 -26.09 -35.64
CA GLU A 284 2.73 -24.65 -35.44
C GLU A 284 3.96 -24.00 -34.84
N ALA A 285 4.64 -24.68 -33.92
CA ALA A 285 5.92 -24.21 -33.38
C ALA A 285 6.96 -24.00 -34.49
N GLU A 286 7.01 -24.88 -35.51
CA GLU A 286 7.93 -24.69 -36.66
C GLU A 286 7.67 -23.41 -37.45
N VAL A 287 6.42 -22.99 -37.58
CA VAL A 287 6.08 -21.72 -38.25
C VAL A 287 6.69 -20.56 -37.47
N TYR A 288 6.42 -20.47 -36.17
CA TYR A 288 6.95 -19.41 -35.30
C TYR A 288 8.48 -19.46 -35.16
N ARG A 289 9.09 -20.65 -35.27
CA ARG A 289 10.56 -20.79 -35.27
C ARG A 289 11.19 -20.19 -36.52
N LYS A 290 10.55 -20.32 -37.68
CA LYS A 290 10.99 -19.68 -38.93
C LYS A 290 10.86 -18.17 -38.85
N GLU A 291 9.75 -17.66 -38.32
CA GLU A 291 9.53 -16.21 -38.11
C GLU A 291 10.56 -15.63 -37.15
N LYS A 292 10.84 -16.31 -36.01
CA LYS A 292 11.88 -15.88 -35.06
C LYS A 292 13.24 -15.79 -35.71
N LYS A 293 13.67 -16.81 -36.53
CA LYS A 293 14.94 -16.79 -37.26
C LYS A 293 15.01 -15.61 -38.22
N SER A 294 13.92 -15.30 -38.93
CA SER A 294 13.86 -14.15 -39.82
C SER A 294 14.06 -12.83 -39.02
N LEU A 295 13.47 -12.71 -37.84
CA LEU A 295 13.64 -11.53 -36.98
C LEU A 295 15.08 -11.40 -36.47
N GLU A 296 15.72 -12.51 -36.10
CA GLU A 296 17.13 -12.55 -35.66
C GLU A 296 18.10 -12.10 -36.77
N LEU A 297 17.84 -12.48 -38.04
CA LEU A 297 18.66 -12.10 -39.19
C LEU A 297 18.53 -10.63 -39.57
N HIS A 298 17.36 -10.01 -39.35
CA HIS A 298 17.10 -8.63 -39.70
C HIS A 298 17.36 -7.64 -38.54
N GLY A 299 17.49 -8.15 -37.31
CA GLY A 299 17.68 -7.37 -36.08
C GLY A 299 19.14 -7.27 -35.70
N HIS A 300 19.84 -6.20 -36.12
CA HIS A 300 21.17 -5.90 -35.59
C HIS A 300 21.09 -5.48 -34.11
N SER A 301 21.57 -6.39 -33.25
CA SER A 301 22.36 -6.07 -32.07
C SER A 301 21.89 -4.95 -31.12
N ARG A 302 21.24 -5.32 -30.04
CA ARG A 302 21.61 -4.95 -28.67
C ARG A 302 20.88 -5.90 -27.72
N VAL A 303 21.61 -6.85 -27.18
CA VAL A 303 21.11 -7.78 -26.15
C VAL A 303 20.97 -7.01 -24.82
N THR A 304 19.89 -6.26 -24.70
CA THR A 304 19.32 -6.01 -23.38
C THR A 304 18.34 -7.14 -23.15
N ILE A 305 18.58 -7.99 -22.16
CA ILE A 305 17.63 -9.03 -21.74
C ILE A 305 16.31 -8.31 -21.49
N SER A 306 15.34 -8.52 -22.39
CA SER A 306 14.06 -7.84 -22.31
C SER A 306 13.25 -8.36 -21.12
N LEU A 307 12.26 -7.60 -20.67
CA LEU A 307 11.36 -8.05 -19.62
C LEU A 307 10.62 -9.33 -20.03
N GLU A 308 10.35 -9.49 -21.33
CA GLU A 308 9.71 -10.66 -21.92
C GLU A 308 10.59 -11.91 -21.83
N GLU A 309 11.91 -11.80 -22.01
CA GLU A 309 12.84 -12.92 -21.84
C GLU A 309 12.88 -13.38 -20.39
N LYS A 310 12.92 -12.46 -19.44
CA LYS A 310 12.84 -12.80 -18.01
C LYS A 310 11.52 -13.48 -17.65
N ILE A 311 10.41 -13.08 -18.28
CA ILE A 311 9.11 -13.71 -18.09
C ILE A 311 9.10 -15.13 -18.69
N CYS A 312 9.70 -15.32 -19.86
CA CYS A 312 9.84 -16.64 -20.48
C CYS A 312 10.60 -17.61 -19.58
N ASP A 313 11.77 -17.20 -19.10
CA ASP A 313 12.59 -18.01 -18.20
C ASP A 313 11.84 -18.40 -16.92
N LEU A 314 11.08 -17.46 -16.36
CA LEU A 314 10.29 -17.70 -15.14
C LEU A 314 9.06 -18.59 -15.38
N LEU A 315 8.37 -18.47 -16.53
CA LEU A 315 7.18 -19.27 -16.87
C LEU A 315 7.53 -20.74 -17.09
N PHE A 316 8.65 -21.02 -17.73
CA PHE A 316 8.99 -22.37 -18.20
C PHE A 316 10.14 -23.04 -17.44
N ALA A 317 10.94 -22.31 -16.64
CA ALA A 317 11.99 -22.88 -15.80
C ALA A 317 11.46 -23.81 -14.68
N GLY A 318 10.17 -23.75 -14.36
CA GLY A 318 9.54 -24.61 -13.35
C GLY A 318 9.17 -26.01 -13.82
N GLU A 319 9.19 -26.30 -15.13
CA GLU A 319 8.76 -27.61 -15.69
C GLU A 319 9.89 -28.64 -15.77
N VAL A 320 11.15 -28.24 -15.60
CA VAL A 320 12.30 -29.16 -15.63
C VAL A 320 12.54 -29.86 -14.29
N SER A 321 11.92 -29.43 -13.22
CA SER A 321 11.98 -30.09 -11.91
C SER A 321 10.58 -30.52 -11.48
N GLY A 322 10.21 -31.74 -11.80
CA GLY A 322 8.97 -32.37 -11.35
C GLY A 322 8.87 -32.48 -9.84
N ASN A 323 8.52 -31.40 -9.19
CA ASN A 323 7.99 -31.34 -7.82
C ASN A 323 7.62 -29.88 -7.48
N ILE A 324 6.46 -29.42 -7.95
CA ILE A 324 5.84 -28.19 -7.44
C ILE A 324 4.92 -28.57 -6.29
N SER A 325 5.54 -28.96 -5.18
CA SER A 325 4.93 -28.91 -3.87
C SER A 325 5.84 -28.01 -3.02
N THR A 326 5.33 -26.85 -2.58
CA THR A 326 5.82 -26.03 -1.47
C THR A 326 7.01 -25.09 -1.64
N ASN A 327 7.48 -24.68 -2.82
CA ASN A 327 8.59 -23.72 -2.91
C ASN A 327 8.26 -22.37 -3.61
N ALA A 328 7.11 -21.78 -3.29
CA ALA A 328 6.81 -20.39 -3.65
C ALA A 328 7.58 -19.35 -2.80
N VAL A 329 8.58 -19.77 -1.99
CA VAL A 329 9.26 -18.93 -1.00
C VAL A 329 10.67 -18.50 -1.42
N ASN A 330 11.25 -19.00 -2.51
CA ASN A 330 12.68 -18.78 -2.80
C ASN A 330 13.02 -17.94 -4.04
N ILE A 331 12.14 -17.01 -4.48
CA ILE A 331 12.54 -15.98 -5.48
C ILE A 331 13.07 -14.69 -4.79
N THR A 332 13.51 -14.78 -3.56
CA THR A 332 14.14 -13.66 -2.80
C THR A 332 15.65 -13.59 -2.90
N LYS A 333 16.30 -14.34 -3.81
CA LYS A 333 17.76 -14.27 -3.99
C LYS A 333 18.19 -13.66 -5.33
N CYS A 334 17.50 -12.67 -5.83
CA CYS A 334 18.12 -11.73 -6.75
C CYS A 334 18.73 -10.57 -5.92
N LYS A 335 19.99 -10.73 -5.54
CA LYS A 335 20.81 -9.68 -4.96
C LYS A 335 20.80 -8.46 -5.89
N GLY A 336 20.29 -7.31 -5.39
CA GLY A 336 20.73 -6.03 -5.90
C GLY A 336 19.69 -5.03 -6.37
N TYR A 337 18.39 -5.16 -6.12
CA TYR A 337 17.46 -4.06 -6.35
C TYR A 337 16.66 -3.71 -5.09
N ARG A 338 17.10 -2.64 -4.40
CA ARG A 338 16.27 -1.84 -3.50
C ARG A 338 15.30 -1.05 -4.37
N ALA A 339 14.19 -1.64 -4.72
CA ALA A 339 13.00 -0.95 -5.19
C ALA A 339 11.84 -1.53 -4.40
N GLY A 340 10.91 -0.69 -3.98
CA GLY A 340 9.79 -1.02 -3.11
C GLY A 340 9.13 -2.33 -3.52
N CYS A 341 9.27 -3.33 -2.67
CA CYS A 341 8.91 -4.70 -2.96
C CYS A 341 7.41 -4.87 -2.99
N ILE A 342 6.87 -5.22 -4.13
CA ILE A 342 5.69 -6.07 -4.14
C ILE A 342 6.17 -7.49 -3.80
N TYR A 343 6.28 -7.79 -2.53
CA TYR A 343 6.41 -9.14 -2.02
C TYR A 343 5.07 -9.64 -1.51
#